data_01adcbb921274c97122100bafcb807ed
#
_entry.id   01adcbb921274c97122100bafcb807ed
#
_cell.length_a   1.000
_cell.length_b   1.000
_cell.length_c   1.000
_cell.angle_alpha   90.00
_cell.angle_beta   90.00
_cell.angle_gamma   90.00
#
_symmetry.space_group_name_H-M   'P 1'
#
loop_
_entity.id
_entity.type
_entity.pdbx_description
1 polymer ?
#
loop_
_entity_poly.entity_id
_entity_poly.type
_entity_poly.pdbx_seq_one_letter_code
_entity_poly.pdbx_strand_id
1 'polypeptide(L)'
;MAKRPAGKAYFMISAVSQKYDIHPQTLRLYEREGLLKPSRTDGNTRLYSEEDLERLETILALTRDLGVNLAGVEIILNMRQTIELMQGEVNEFMDYVKRELARGIDDWELRLSTAMVKTSPTDLVRHSTPAAADENEIANPKVKSKK
;
A
#
# COMPACT_ATOMS: atom_id res chain seq x y z
N MET A 1 13.01 7.75 -32.89
CA MET A 1 11.54 7.63 -33.09
C MET A 1 10.88 7.41 -31.74
N ALA A 2 10.29 8.44 -31.16
CA ALA A 2 9.52 8.29 -29.93
C ALA A 2 8.23 7.54 -30.23
N LYS A 3 8.14 6.29 -29.77
CA LYS A 3 7.02 5.39 -29.96
C LYS A 3 5.82 5.97 -29.22
N ARG A 4 4.77 6.42 -29.92
CA ARG A 4 3.48 6.81 -29.31
C ARG A 4 2.96 5.62 -28.51
N PRO A 5 2.68 5.76 -27.21
CA PRO A 5 1.98 4.72 -26.49
C PRO A 5 0.58 4.60 -27.08
N ALA A 6 0.26 3.43 -27.62
CA ALA A 6 -1.06 3.13 -28.18
C ALA A 6 -2.10 3.24 -27.05
N GLY A 7 -3.12 4.11 -27.25
CA GLY A 7 -4.29 4.20 -26.37
C GLY A 7 -4.47 5.51 -25.59
N LYS A 8 -3.52 6.46 -25.58
CA LYS A 8 -3.72 7.77 -24.92
C LYS A 8 -4.17 8.83 -25.93
N ALA A 9 -5.25 9.55 -25.63
CA ALA A 9 -5.67 10.70 -26.42
C ALA A 9 -4.71 11.87 -26.22
N TYR A 10 -4.36 12.54 -27.31
CA TYR A 10 -3.50 13.73 -27.30
C TYR A 10 -4.19 14.89 -27.98
N PHE A 11 -4.06 16.09 -27.41
CA PHE A 11 -4.72 17.30 -27.86
C PHE A 11 -3.69 18.35 -28.25
N MET A 12 -3.91 19.03 -29.39
CA MET A 12 -3.07 20.15 -29.79
C MET A 12 -3.38 21.40 -28.95
N ILE A 13 -2.42 22.32 -28.87
CA ILE A 13 -2.55 23.55 -28.10
C ILE A 13 -3.80 24.36 -28.49
N SER A 14 -4.19 24.39 -29.77
CA SER A 14 -5.38 25.09 -30.25
C SER A 14 -6.67 24.48 -29.69
N ALA A 15 -6.77 23.15 -29.66
CA ALA A 15 -7.92 22.45 -29.09
C ALA A 15 -8.04 22.67 -27.58
N VAL A 16 -6.91 22.60 -26.85
CA VAL A 16 -6.85 22.84 -25.41
C VAL A 16 -7.22 24.30 -25.09
N SER A 17 -6.66 25.25 -25.84
CA SER A 17 -6.94 26.69 -25.72
C SER A 17 -8.43 26.99 -25.89
N GLN A 18 -9.07 26.38 -26.90
CA GLN A 18 -10.50 26.55 -27.16
C GLN A 18 -11.37 25.87 -26.10
N LYS A 19 -11.02 24.64 -25.68
CA LYS A 19 -11.79 23.88 -24.68
C LYS A 19 -11.85 24.59 -23.33
N TYR A 20 -10.78 25.19 -22.89
CA TYR A 20 -10.65 25.80 -21.55
C TYR A 20 -10.75 27.34 -21.56
N ASP A 21 -11.05 27.94 -22.72
CA ASP A 21 -11.13 29.39 -22.90
C ASP A 21 -9.90 30.11 -22.32
N ILE A 22 -8.72 29.67 -22.75
CA ILE A 22 -7.42 30.26 -22.36
C ILE A 22 -6.59 30.59 -23.58
N HIS A 23 -5.86 31.69 -23.49
CA HIS A 23 -4.98 32.08 -24.58
C HIS A 23 -3.80 31.09 -24.71
N PRO A 24 -3.37 30.71 -25.94
CA PRO A 24 -2.22 29.81 -26.14
C PRO A 24 -0.94 30.24 -25.44
N GLN A 25 -0.74 31.54 -25.27
CA GLN A 25 0.43 32.09 -24.53
C GLN A 25 0.39 31.74 -23.04
N THR A 26 -0.79 31.60 -22.45
CA THR A 26 -0.94 31.16 -21.06
C THR A 26 -0.48 29.71 -20.91
N LEU A 27 -0.82 28.83 -21.85
CA LEU A 27 -0.33 27.45 -21.87
C LEU A 27 1.20 27.37 -22.01
N ARG A 28 1.78 28.24 -22.85
CA ARG A 28 3.23 28.35 -23.00
C ARG A 28 3.92 28.91 -21.73
N LEU A 29 3.23 29.82 -21.02
CA LEU A 29 3.70 30.29 -19.72
C LEU A 29 3.74 29.15 -18.71
N TYR A 30 2.66 28.38 -18.60
CA TYR A 30 2.60 27.22 -17.68
C TYR A 30 3.65 26.16 -18.02
N GLU A 31 3.96 25.92 -19.30
CA GLU A 31 5.08 25.07 -19.72
C GLU A 31 6.44 25.64 -19.28
N ARG A 32 6.66 26.94 -19.47
CA ARG A 32 7.90 27.61 -19.09
C ARG A 32 8.15 27.60 -17.59
N GLU A 33 7.08 27.77 -16.80
CA GLU A 33 7.12 27.70 -15.34
C GLU A 33 7.14 26.25 -14.82
N GLY A 34 7.20 25.24 -15.71
CA GLY A 34 7.27 23.82 -15.35
C GLY A 34 5.98 23.21 -14.80
N LEU A 35 4.88 23.99 -14.81
CA LEU A 35 3.57 23.55 -14.32
C LEU A 35 2.92 22.50 -15.24
N LEU A 36 3.18 22.59 -16.56
CA LEU A 36 2.74 21.63 -17.58
C LEU A 36 3.96 21.10 -18.35
N LYS A 37 3.90 19.83 -18.77
CA LYS A 37 4.98 19.18 -19.52
C LYS A 37 4.45 18.47 -20.77
N PRO A 38 3.89 19.21 -21.74
CA PRO A 38 3.35 18.61 -22.94
C PRO A 38 4.46 17.87 -23.71
N SER A 39 4.11 16.74 -24.30
CA SER A 39 4.96 16.04 -25.25
C SER A 39 5.07 16.82 -26.55
N ARG A 40 6.06 16.49 -27.39
CA ARG A 40 6.22 17.13 -28.70
C ARG A 40 6.23 16.08 -29.80
N THR A 41 5.64 16.41 -30.94
CA THR A 41 5.76 15.62 -32.18
C THR A 41 7.14 15.81 -32.80
N ASP A 42 7.47 14.98 -33.80
CA ASP A 42 8.69 15.15 -34.64
C ASP A 42 8.75 16.53 -35.31
N GLY A 43 7.60 17.14 -35.61
CA GLY A 43 7.44 18.52 -36.12
C GLY A 43 7.40 19.59 -35.01
N ASN A 44 7.84 19.29 -33.77
CA ASN A 44 7.91 20.22 -32.64
C ASN A 44 6.54 20.81 -32.21
N THR A 45 5.44 20.16 -32.59
CA THR A 45 4.09 20.56 -32.17
C THR A 45 3.81 20.03 -30.76
N ARG A 46 3.27 20.88 -29.87
CA ARG A 46 2.88 20.51 -28.50
C ARG A 46 1.66 19.61 -28.50
N LEU A 47 1.74 18.52 -27.75
CA LEU A 47 0.67 17.57 -27.52
C LEU A 47 0.42 17.42 -26.03
N TYR A 48 -0.81 17.67 -25.60
CA TYR A 48 -1.26 17.54 -24.22
C TYR A 48 -1.97 16.20 -24.03
N SER A 49 -1.56 15.42 -23.06
CA SER A 49 -2.25 14.19 -22.65
C SER A 49 -3.47 14.49 -21.79
N GLU A 50 -4.29 13.49 -21.52
CA GLU A 50 -5.40 13.62 -20.55
C GLU A 50 -4.89 14.02 -19.16
N GLU A 51 -3.77 13.47 -18.73
CA GLU A 51 -3.10 13.82 -17.46
C GLU A 51 -2.67 15.30 -17.42
N ASP A 52 -2.18 15.83 -18.55
CA ASP A 52 -1.89 17.28 -18.69
C ASP A 52 -3.14 18.14 -18.60
N LEU A 53 -4.28 17.65 -19.12
CA LEU A 53 -5.55 18.37 -19.03
C LEU A 53 -6.10 18.40 -17.60
N GLU A 54 -6.06 17.29 -16.87
CA GLU A 54 -6.45 17.24 -15.45
C GLU A 54 -5.59 18.18 -14.59
N ARG A 55 -4.28 18.19 -14.86
CA ARG A 55 -3.35 19.10 -14.22
C ARG A 55 -3.65 20.56 -14.56
N LEU A 56 -4.00 20.84 -15.82
CA LEU A 56 -4.42 22.17 -16.27
C LEU A 56 -5.71 22.63 -15.56
N GLU A 57 -6.71 21.75 -15.44
CA GLU A 57 -7.94 22.06 -14.71
C GLU A 57 -7.66 22.46 -13.27
N THR A 58 -6.77 21.73 -12.60
CA THR A 58 -6.32 22.08 -11.24
C THR A 58 -5.62 23.44 -11.19
N ILE A 59 -4.74 23.74 -12.15
CA ILE A 59 -4.06 25.04 -12.25
C ILE A 59 -5.08 26.17 -12.43
N LEU A 60 -6.06 25.98 -13.30
CA LEU A 60 -7.10 26.98 -13.56
C LEU A 60 -7.98 27.23 -12.34
N ALA A 61 -8.39 26.17 -11.63
CA ALA A 61 -9.13 26.31 -10.38
C ALA A 61 -8.34 27.07 -9.33
N LEU A 62 -7.06 26.77 -9.15
CA LEU A 62 -6.20 27.48 -8.21
C LEU A 62 -5.99 28.95 -8.59
N THR A 63 -5.78 29.24 -9.87
CA THR A 63 -5.45 30.61 -10.32
C THR A 63 -6.69 31.48 -10.52
N ARG A 64 -7.76 30.98 -11.13
CA ARG A 64 -8.96 31.75 -11.47
C ARG A 64 -9.95 31.84 -10.31
N ASP A 65 -10.24 30.68 -9.68
CA ASP A 65 -11.28 30.60 -8.67
C ASP A 65 -10.76 30.97 -7.29
N LEU A 66 -9.52 30.59 -6.97
CA LEU A 66 -8.91 30.83 -5.66
C LEU A 66 -7.87 31.96 -5.65
N GLY A 67 -7.53 32.54 -6.82
CA GLY A 67 -6.60 33.65 -6.91
C GLY A 67 -5.15 33.34 -6.49
N VAL A 68 -4.75 32.05 -6.51
CA VAL A 68 -3.41 31.62 -6.15
C VAL A 68 -2.41 32.03 -7.24
N ASN A 69 -1.30 32.63 -6.87
CA ASN A 69 -0.23 32.97 -7.81
C ASN A 69 0.52 31.70 -8.30
N LEU A 70 1.27 31.81 -9.41
CA LEU A 70 1.93 30.65 -10.04
C LEU A 70 2.93 29.93 -9.13
N ALA A 71 3.64 30.68 -8.27
CA ALA A 71 4.57 30.07 -7.30
C ALA A 71 3.81 29.24 -6.25
N GLY A 72 2.66 29.71 -5.78
CA GLY A 72 1.77 28.97 -4.89
C GLY A 72 1.19 27.72 -5.56
N VAL A 73 0.81 27.84 -6.84
CA VAL A 73 0.33 26.68 -7.63
C VAL A 73 1.40 25.61 -7.73
N GLU A 74 2.65 25.97 -7.99
CA GLU A 74 3.77 25.02 -8.04
C GLU A 74 3.92 24.26 -6.72
N ILE A 75 3.92 24.98 -5.60
CA ILE A 75 4.02 24.38 -4.26
C ILE A 75 2.85 23.40 -4.02
N ILE A 76 1.63 23.82 -4.31
CA ILE A 76 0.43 22.98 -4.10
C ILE A 76 0.48 21.71 -4.96
N LEU A 77 0.88 21.82 -6.23
CA LEU A 77 1.01 20.66 -7.11
C LEU A 77 2.09 19.68 -6.65
N ASN A 78 3.23 20.19 -6.18
CA ASN A 78 4.30 19.36 -5.62
C ASN A 78 3.86 18.66 -4.33
N MET A 79 3.17 19.37 -3.44
CA MET A 79 2.62 18.76 -2.22
C MET A 79 1.59 17.67 -2.54
N ARG A 80 0.69 17.91 -3.50
CA ARG A 80 -0.28 16.92 -3.95
C ARG A 80 0.40 15.67 -4.49
N GLN A 81 1.42 15.83 -5.32
CA GLN A 81 2.20 14.71 -5.85
C GLN A 81 2.88 13.91 -4.74
N THR A 82 3.46 14.59 -3.74
CA THR A 82 4.05 13.93 -2.57
C THR A 82 3.02 13.13 -1.79
N ILE A 83 1.82 13.68 -1.57
CA ILE A 83 0.73 12.98 -0.89
C ILE A 83 0.31 11.73 -1.68
N GLU A 84 0.16 11.83 -3.00
CA GLU A 84 -0.20 10.70 -3.87
C GLU A 84 0.84 9.57 -3.80
N LEU A 85 2.14 9.91 -3.79
CA LEU A 85 3.22 8.93 -3.60
C LEU A 85 3.15 8.26 -2.22
N MET A 86 2.99 9.04 -1.15
CA MET A 86 2.87 8.50 0.22
C MET A 86 1.64 7.60 0.36
N GLN A 87 0.50 7.96 -0.26
CA GLN A 87 -0.69 7.11 -0.29
C GLN A 87 -0.43 5.79 -1.01
N GLY A 88 0.33 5.81 -2.11
CA GLY A 88 0.77 4.61 -2.81
C GLY A 88 1.59 3.69 -1.90
N GLU A 89 2.61 4.21 -1.23
CA GLU A 89 3.45 3.45 -0.29
C GLU A 89 2.64 2.84 0.86
N VAL A 90 1.70 3.61 1.43
CA VAL A 90 0.82 3.10 2.50
C VAL A 90 -0.07 1.97 1.98
N ASN A 91 -0.64 2.09 0.79
CA ASN A 91 -1.47 1.04 0.20
C ASN A 91 -0.67 -0.24 -0.07
N GLU A 92 0.55 -0.13 -0.61
CA GLU A 92 1.45 -1.26 -0.82
C GLU A 92 1.81 -1.96 0.50
N PHE A 93 2.10 -1.17 1.55
CA PHE A 93 2.36 -1.69 2.89
C PHE A 93 1.13 -2.41 3.46
N MET A 94 -0.06 -1.83 3.34
CA MET A 94 -1.31 -2.47 3.78
C MET A 94 -1.59 -3.79 3.05
N ASP A 95 -1.32 -3.85 1.76
CA ASP A 95 -1.48 -5.08 0.98
C ASP A 95 -0.41 -6.13 1.33
N TYR A 96 0.79 -5.71 1.66
CA TYR A 96 1.82 -6.59 2.21
C TYR A 96 1.36 -7.20 3.56
N VAL A 97 0.92 -6.37 4.50
CA VAL A 97 0.44 -6.83 5.82
C VAL A 97 -0.74 -7.80 5.68
N LYS A 98 -1.72 -7.50 4.82
CA LYS A 98 -2.85 -8.40 4.55
C LYS A 98 -2.40 -9.76 4.04
N ARG A 99 -1.44 -9.79 3.12
CA ARG A 99 -0.88 -11.05 2.58
C ARG A 99 -0.14 -11.87 3.64
N GLU A 100 0.65 -11.20 4.48
CA GLU A 100 1.39 -11.89 5.55
C GLU A 100 0.45 -12.44 6.64
N LEU A 101 -0.60 -11.70 7.00
CA LEU A 101 -1.62 -12.18 7.93
C LEU A 101 -2.39 -13.38 7.35
N ALA A 102 -2.77 -13.34 6.08
CA ALA A 102 -3.44 -14.47 5.42
C ALA A 102 -2.55 -15.73 5.43
N ARG A 103 -1.26 -15.61 5.09
CA ARG A 103 -0.30 -16.73 5.16
C ARG A 103 -0.16 -17.28 6.57
N GLY A 104 -0.11 -16.40 7.58
CA GLY A 104 -0.01 -16.82 8.98
C GLY A 104 -1.23 -17.62 9.45
N ILE A 105 -2.43 -17.29 8.97
CA ILE A 105 -3.66 -18.01 9.28
C ILE A 105 -3.65 -19.40 8.62
N ASP A 106 -3.27 -19.50 7.36
CA ASP A 106 -3.18 -20.77 6.62
C ASP A 106 -2.15 -21.72 7.26
N ASP A 107 -0.98 -21.20 7.68
CA ASP A 107 0.05 -21.99 8.37
C ASP A 107 -0.43 -22.47 9.74
N TRP A 108 -1.17 -21.67 10.49
CA TRP A 108 -1.77 -22.02 11.76
C TRP A 108 -2.84 -23.13 11.61
N GLU A 109 -3.75 -23.04 10.64
CA GLU A 109 -4.73 -24.07 10.37
C GLU A 109 -4.08 -25.40 9.97
N LEU A 110 -3.04 -25.35 9.13
CA LEU A 110 -2.26 -26.53 8.75
C LEU A 110 -1.58 -27.17 9.97
N ARG A 111 -1.01 -26.37 10.87
CA ARG A 111 -0.37 -26.86 12.11
C ARG A 111 -1.38 -27.49 13.07
N LEU A 112 -2.58 -26.88 13.20
CA LEU A 112 -3.65 -27.44 14.01
C LEU A 112 -4.14 -28.77 13.46
N SER A 113 -4.40 -28.87 12.17
CA SER A 113 -4.85 -30.13 11.52
C SER A 113 -3.81 -31.23 11.67
N THR A 114 -2.51 -30.91 11.55
CA THR A 114 -1.40 -31.87 11.74
C THR A 114 -1.22 -32.26 13.20
N ALA A 115 -1.46 -31.37 14.15
CA ALA A 115 -1.41 -31.67 15.57
C ALA A 115 -2.58 -32.58 16.02
N MET A 116 -3.77 -32.36 15.47
CA MET A 116 -4.94 -33.17 15.79
C MET A 116 -4.88 -34.61 15.25
N VAL A 117 -4.12 -34.86 14.18
CA VAL A 117 -3.94 -36.21 13.60
C VAL A 117 -2.99 -37.09 14.43
N LYS A 118 -2.16 -36.51 15.32
CA LYS A 118 -1.19 -37.26 16.13
C LYS A 118 -1.73 -37.84 17.45
N THR A 119 -2.94 -37.52 17.85
CA THR A 119 -3.58 -38.12 19.03
C THR A 119 -4.55 -39.21 18.59
N SER A 120 -4.03 -40.44 18.40
CA SER A 120 -4.89 -41.60 18.30
C SER A 120 -5.63 -41.81 19.64
N PRO A 121 -6.94 -42.10 19.62
CA PRO A 121 -7.72 -42.35 20.84
C PRO A 121 -7.19 -43.51 21.69
N THR A 122 -6.31 -44.35 21.14
CA THR A 122 -5.73 -45.52 21.79
C THR A 122 -4.62 -45.16 22.80
N ASP A 123 -3.99 -43.99 22.71
CA ASP A 123 -2.95 -43.59 23.64
C ASP A 123 -3.50 -42.96 24.94
N LEU A 124 -4.76 -42.58 24.99
CA LEU A 124 -5.41 -42.02 26.18
C LEU A 124 -5.88 -43.07 27.18
N VAL A 125 -5.88 -44.38 26.81
CA VAL A 125 -6.36 -45.45 27.68
C VAL A 125 -5.25 -46.16 28.48
N ARG A 126 -3.98 -45.86 28.21
CA ARG A 126 -2.85 -46.56 28.87
C ARG A 126 -2.33 -45.94 30.15
N HIS A 127 -2.87 -44.82 30.59
CA HIS A 127 -2.38 -44.13 31.81
C HIS A 127 -3.38 -44.05 32.97
N SER A 128 -4.38 -44.95 33.00
CA SER A 128 -5.28 -45.05 34.15
C SER A 128 -5.38 -46.51 34.65
N THR A 129 -4.31 -46.96 35.26
CA THR A 129 -4.42 -48.05 36.23
C THR A 129 -3.46 -47.77 37.39
N PRO A 130 -3.94 -47.28 38.53
CA PRO A 130 -3.19 -47.34 39.75
C PRO A 130 -3.26 -48.80 40.25
N ALA A 131 -2.15 -49.50 40.27
CA ALA A 131 -2.01 -50.77 40.96
C ALA A 131 -2.26 -50.56 42.45
N ALA A 132 -3.25 -51.32 42.92
CA ALA A 132 -3.67 -51.40 44.32
C ALA A 132 -2.57 -51.89 45.25
N ALA A 133 -2.59 -51.32 46.40
CA ALA A 133 -2.35 -51.86 47.72
C ALA A 133 -1.29 -52.95 47.90
N ASP A 134 -0.34 -52.63 48.76
CA ASP A 134 -0.11 -53.59 49.90
C ASP A 134 0.21 -52.76 51.15
N GLU A 135 -0.66 -53.05 52.11
CA GLU A 135 -0.54 -52.63 53.48
C GLU A 135 0.58 -53.43 54.18
N ASN A 136 1.11 -52.82 55.18
CA ASN A 136 1.71 -53.39 56.37
C ASN A 136 3.24 -53.39 56.41
N GLU A 137 3.80 -52.49 57.19
CA GLU A 137 4.43 -52.90 58.46
C GLU A 137 4.85 -51.68 59.27
N ILE A 138 4.32 -51.72 60.47
CA ILE A 138 4.62 -50.83 61.61
C ILE A 138 5.97 -51.26 62.17
N ALA A 139 6.94 -50.32 62.37
CA ALA A 139 7.83 -50.37 63.48
C ALA A 139 8.61 -49.04 63.68
N ASN A 140 8.24 -48.30 64.64
CA ASN A 140 8.91 -47.24 65.39
C ASN A 140 9.96 -47.89 66.36
N PRO A 141 10.74 -47.20 67.13
CA PRO A 141 11.65 -46.06 66.90
C PRO A 141 13.07 -46.36 67.38
N LYS A 142 14.03 -45.47 67.22
CA LYS A 142 15.03 -45.15 68.28
C LYS A 142 15.82 -43.87 67.98
N VAL A 143 15.62 -42.97 68.88
CA VAL A 143 16.49 -41.88 69.32
C VAL A 143 17.90 -42.33 69.57
N LYS A 144 18.91 -41.55 69.15
CA LYS A 144 20.11 -41.19 69.90
C LYS A 144 20.91 -40.08 69.22
N SER A 145 20.88 -38.97 69.75
CA SER A 145 21.79 -38.01 70.37
C SER A 145 23.27 -38.24 70.31
N LYS A 146 24.00 -37.11 70.16
CA LYS A 146 25.41 -36.79 70.41
C LYS A 146 26.35 -36.93 69.18
N LYS A 147 27.07 -35.92 68.83
CA LYS A 147 27.78 -34.78 69.50
C LYS A 147 27.94 -33.67 68.48
#